data_a01b7819c1f216d5e4ccb1dc04ea670b
#
_entry.id   a01b7819c1f216d5e4ccb1dc04ea670b
#
_cell.length_a   1.000
_cell.length_b   1.000
_cell.length_c   1.000
_cell.angle_alpha   90.00
_cell.angle_beta   90.00
_cell.angle_gamma   90.00
#
_symmetry.space_group_name_H-M   'P 1'
#
loop_
_entity.id
_entity.type
_entity.pdbx_description
1 polymer ?
#
loop_
_entity_poly.entity_id
_entity_poly.type
_entity_poly.pdbx_seq_one_letter_code
_entity_poly.pdbx_strand_id
1 'polypeptide(L)'
;MGLLSLGTPLPWTEAAELSEHVRKHGVEQFLSVWRELRERCGDRLLWGDELEYMVVSFDATARTARLSLRQGEILSVLQKSTPAELGRPDADMPTFHPEYGRYMIESTPGKPFGVSARELLGVEDSMLMRRALARLHLKPHEVPMSIASFPRLGVSDTPFSDPVY
;
A
#
# COMPACT_ATOMS: atom_id res chain seq x y z
N MET A 1 -8.09 4.50 0.53
CA MET A 1 -6.78 4.91 1.08
C MET A 1 -7.00 5.59 2.42
N GLY A 2 -6.53 4.99 3.49
CA GLY A 2 -6.56 5.61 4.82
C GLY A 2 -5.39 6.58 5.00
N LEU A 3 -5.62 7.68 5.72
CA LEU A 3 -4.53 8.52 6.19
C LEU A 3 -3.85 7.80 7.35
N LEU A 4 -2.72 7.16 7.08
CA LEU A 4 -1.90 6.56 8.13
C LEU A 4 -1.00 7.62 8.73
N SER A 5 -1.25 7.96 9.99
CA SER A 5 -0.38 8.84 10.77
C SER A 5 0.31 8.04 11.86
N LEU A 6 1.54 8.43 12.19
CA LEU A 6 2.22 7.87 13.35
C LEU A 6 1.47 8.28 14.62
N GLY A 7 1.15 7.30 15.44
CA GLY A 7 0.45 7.49 16.70
C GLY A 7 0.80 6.38 17.69
N THR A 8 0.36 6.55 18.92
CA THR A 8 0.48 5.49 19.92
C THR A 8 -0.76 4.61 19.85
N PRO A 9 -0.62 3.30 19.60
CA PRO A 9 -1.75 2.38 19.62
C PRO A 9 -2.42 2.38 21.00
N LEU A 10 -3.74 2.45 21.01
CA LEU A 10 -4.54 2.37 22.23
C LEU A 10 -5.08 0.94 22.41
N PRO A 11 -5.16 0.42 23.65
CA PRO A 11 -5.91 -0.79 23.92
C PRO A 11 -7.39 -0.57 23.61
N TRP A 12 -8.10 -1.66 23.28
CA TRP A 12 -9.51 -1.56 22.88
C TRP A 12 -10.41 -0.87 23.91
N THR A 13 -10.15 -1.07 25.20
CA THR A 13 -10.89 -0.42 26.29
C THR A 13 -10.87 1.09 26.21
N GLU A 14 -9.72 1.68 25.88
CA GLU A 14 -9.56 3.13 25.70
C GLU A 14 -10.09 3.59 24.34
N ALA A 15 -9.80 2.83 23.27
CA ALA A 15 -10.28 3.14 21.93
C ALA A 15 -11.81 3.11 21.83
N ALA A 16 -12.47 2.20 22.56
CA ALA A 16 -13.92 2.08 22.59
C ALA A 16 -14.60 3.34 23.16
N GLU A 17 -14.02 3.95 24.18
CA GLU A 17 -14.53 5.20 24.79
C GLU A 17 -14.49 6.37 23.80
N LEU A 18 -13.49 6.38 22.90
CA LEU A 18 -13.32 7.42 21.89
C LEU A 18 -14.17 7.18 20.64
N SER A 19 -14.73 5.98 20.47
CA SER A 19 -15.44 5.61 19.24
C SER A 19 -16.67 6.48 18.98
N GLU A 20 -17.41 6.87 20.00
CA GLU A 20 -18.57 7.76 19.86
C GLU A 20 -18.18 9.18 19.44
N HIS A 21 -17.08 9.69 19.97
CA HIS A 21 -16.51 10.96 19.54
C HIS A 21 -16.16 10.94 18.05
N VAL A 22 -15.45 9.90 17.60
CA VAL A 22 -15.07 9.73 16.19
C VAL A 22 -16.30 9.62 15.29
N ARG A 23 -17.30 8.85 15.70
CA ARG A 23 -18.55 8.67 14.94
C ARG A 23 -19.31 9.98 14.78
N LYS A 24 -19.50 10.70 15.88
CA LYS A 24 -20.21 11.99 15.90
C LYS A 24 -19.51 13.01 14.99
N HIS A 25 -18.20 13.21 15.17
CA HIS A 25 -17.45 14.18 14.39
C HIS A 25 -17.29 13.75 12.93
N GLY A 26 -17.24 12.45 12.64
CA GLY A 26 -17.26 11.91 11.29
C GLY A 26 -18.56 12.27 10.55
N VAL A 27 -19.71 12.21 11.23
CA VAL A 27 -20.98 12.66 10.66
C VAL A 27 -20.99 14.17 10.40
N GLU A 28 -20.49 14.96 11.35
CA GLU A 28 -20.40 16.43 11.20
C GLU A 28 -19.48 16.80 10.00
N GLN A 29 -18.33 16.14 9.89
CA GLN A 29 -17.39 16.32 8.79
C GLN A 29 -18.04 15.93 7.45
N PHE A 30 -18.70 14.76 7.38
CA PHE A 30 -19.43 14.35 6.19
C PHE A 30 -20.47 15.36 5.76
N LEU A 31 -21.30 15.84 6.69
CA LEU A 31 -22.33 16.83 6.38
C LEU A 31 -21.76 18.16 5.91
N SER A 32 -20.62 18.57 6.46
CA SER A 32 -19.92 19.78 6.00
C SER A 32 -19.46 19.65 4.56
N VAL A 33 -18.76 18.57 4.24
CA VAL A 33 -18.26 18.28 2.89
C VAL A 33 -19.43 18.10 1.91
N TRP A 34 -20.48 17.38 2.32
CA TRP A 34 -21.66 17.16 1.48
C TRP A 34 -22.38 18.47 1.13
N ARG A 35 -22.58 19.39 2.10
CA ARG A 35 -23.22 20.69 1.86
C ARG A 35 -22.43 21.54 0.87
N GLU A 36 -21.11 21.44 0.92
CA GLU A 36 -20.21 22.17 0.01
C GLU A 36 -20.24 21.58 -1.41
N LEU A 37 -20.25 20.25 -1.52
CA LEU A 37 -20.02 19.57 -2.79
C LEU A 37 -21.28 19.01 -3.48
N ARG A 38 -22.44 18.95 -2.81
CA ARG A 38 -23.65 18.28 -3.32
C ARG A 38 -24.18 18.81 -4.67
N GLU A 39 -23.92 20.08 -4.97
CA GLU A 39 -24.33 20.70 -6.23
C GLU A 39 -23.22 20.67 -7.29
N ARG A 40 -22.07 20.09 -6.96
CA ARG A 40 -20.96 19.97 -7.88
C ARG A 40 -21.30 19.00 -9.01
N CYS A 41 -21.06 19.42 -10.25
CA CYS A 41 -21.31 18.62 -11.44
C CYS A 41 -20.20 18.85 -12.48
N GLY A 42 -20.18 18.00 -13.51
CA GLY A 42 -19.22 18.09 -14.60
C GLY A 42 -17.84 17.51 -14.29
N ASP A 43 -17.68 16.78 -13.20
CA ASP A 43 -16.44 16.07 -12.91
C ASP A 43 -16.18 14.97 -13.93
N ARG A 44 -14.93 14.86 -14.34
CA ARG A 44 -14.50 13.72 -15.15
C ARG A 44 -14.46 12.46 -14.28
N LEU A 45 -14.90 11.33 -14.83
CA LEU A 45 -14.69 10.03 -14.20
C LEU A 45 -13.21 9.69 -14.27
N LEU A 46 -12.59 9.64 -13.10
CA LEU A 46 -11.21 9.24 -12.91
C LEU A 46 -11.16 8.09 -11.90
N TRP A 47 -10.20 7.20 -12.06
CA TRP A 47 -10.00 6.06 -11.18
C TRP A 47 -8.51 5.72 -11.04
N GLY A 48 -8.15 4.95 -10.05
CA GLY A 48 -6.84 4.39 -9.83
C GLY A 48 -6.97 2.97 -9.31
N ASP A 49 -5.93 2.18 -9.51
CA ASP A 49 -5.78 0.87 -8.91
C ASP A 49 -4.80 0.94 -7.74
N GLU A 50 -4.90 -0.01 -6.85
CA GLU A 50 -3.96 -0.25 -5.76
C GLU A 50 -3.33 -1.62 -5.93
N LEU A 51 -2.00 -1.67 -5.86
CA LEU A 51 -1.27 -2.93 -5.82
C LEU A 51 -0.74 -3.12 -4.41
N GLU A 52 -1.35 -4.03 -3.69
CA GLU A 52 -0.93 -4.43 -2.36
C GLU A 52 0.00 -5.64 -2.45
N TYR A 53 1.15 -5.54 -1.82
CA TYR A 53 2.13 -6.62 -1.77
C TYR A 53 2.39 -7.05 -0.34
N MET A 54 2.41 -8.34 -0.10
CA MET A 54 3.13 -8.92 1.03
C MET A 54 4.58 -9.10 0.61
N VAL A 55 5.51 -8.57 1.38
CA VAL A 55 6.95 -8.79 1.14
C VAL A 55 7.33 -10.09 1.82
N VAL A 56 7.67 -11.08 1.00
CA VAL A 56 8.03 -12.41 1.47
C VAL A 56 9.53 -12.63 1.30
N SER A 57 10.19 -13.01 2.39
CA SER A 57 11.61 -13.37 2.46
C SER A 57 11.74 -14.89 2.32
N PHE A 58 12.52 -15.35 1.35
CA PHE A 58 12.77 -16.76 1.08
C PHE A 58 14.16 -17.18 1.55
N ASP A 59 14.23 -18.24 2.34
CA ASP A 59 15.47 -18.92 2.69
C ASP A 59 15.56 -20.24 1.92
N ALA A 60 16.37 -20.25 0.88
CA ALA A 60 16.55 -21.42 0.02
C ALA A 60 17.23 -22.58 0.75
N THR A 61 18.12 -22.30 1.71
CA THR A 61 18.84 -23.31 2.48
C THR A 61 17.93 -24.00 3.47
N ALA A 62 17.19 -23.21 4.25
CA ALA A 62 16.22 -23.73 5.21
C ALA A 62 14.90 -24.15 4.54
N ARG A 63 14.72 -23.88 3.25
CA ARG A 63 13.50 -24.12 2.47
C ARG A 63 12.27 -23.52 3.15
N THR A 64 12.39 -22.29 3.62
CA THR A 64 11.32 -21.57 4.33
C THR A 64 11.00 -20.26 3.66
N ALA A 65 9.76 -19.78 3.89
CA ALA A 65 9.30 -18.46 3.50
C ALA A 65 8.77 -17.75 4.75
N ARG A 66 9.08 -16.46 4.90
CA ARG A 66 8.66 -15.62 6.02
C ARG A 66 8.20 -14.25 5.54
N LEU A 67 7.33 -13.62 6.29
CA LEU A 67 6.94 -12.23 6.03
C LEU A 67 8.05 -11.28 6.47
N SER A 68 8.54 -10.45 5.56
CA SER A 68 9.55 -9.42 5.88
C SER A 68 8.90 -8.25 6.61
N LEU A 69 9.36 -7.95 7.82
CA LEU A 69 8.85 -6.83 8.63
C LEU A 69 9.57 -5.50 8.35
N ARG A 70 10.20 -5.35 7.20
CA ARG A 70 11.02 -4.19 6.83
C ARG A 70 10.25 -3.07 6.12
N GLN A 71 8.92 -3.02 6.26
CA GLN A 71 8.07 -2.04 5.58
C GLN A 71 8.63 -0.61 5.61
N GLY A 72 8.99 -0.10 6.80
CA GLY A 72 9.49 1.27 6.95
C GLY A 72 10.80 1.53 6.20
N GLU A 73 11.73 0.58 6.20
CA GLU A 73 12.99 0.68 5.46
C GLU A 73 12.74 0.68 3.94
N ILE A 74 11.91 -0.25 3.48
CA ILE A 74 11.55 -0.41 2.07
C ILE A 74 10.87 0.87 1.57
N LEU A 75 9.88 1.38 2.29
CA LEU A 75 9.17 2.60 1.92
C LEU A 75 10.08 3.82 1.93
N SER A 76 11.03 3.92 2.85
CA SER A 76 11.97 5.05 2.91
C SER A 76 12.83 5.18 1.65
N VAL A 77 13.07 4.06 0.96
CA VAL A 77 13.81 4.02 -0.31
C VAL A 77 12.86 4.22 -1.48
N LEU A 78 11.75 3.49 -1.52
CA LEU A 78 10.75 3.57 -2.60
C LEU A 78 10.17 4.97 -2.78
N GLN A 79 9.96 5.71 -1.71
CA GLN A 79 9.49 7.10 -1.77
C GLN A 79 10.49 8.08 -2.39
N LYS A 80 11.74 7.67 -2.54
CA LYS A 80 12.82 8.44 -3.19
C LYS A 80 13.18 7.90 -4.56
N SER A 81 12.68 6.73 -4.94
CA SER A 81 12.95 6.11 -6.24
C SER A 81 12.24 6.86 -7.36
N THR A 82 12.78 6.73 -8.56
CA THR A 82 12.24 7.38 -9.75
C THR A 82 12.06 6.39 -10.89
N PRO A 83 11.10 6.60 -11.80
CA PRO A 83 10.97 5.77 -12.99
C PRO A 83 12.22 5.76 -13.88
N ALA A 84 13.08 6.79 -13.77
CA ALA A 84 14.35 6.84 -14.46
C ALA A 84 15.30 5.69 -14.10
N GLU A 85 15.20 5.13 -12.88
CA GLU A 85 15.96 3.95 -12.44
C GLU A 85 15.62 2.69 -13.27
N LEU A 86 14.45 2.69 -13.90
CA LEU A 86 14.03 1.66 -14.85
C LEU A 86 14.19 2.08 -16.31
N GLY A 87 14.94 3.16 -16.61
CA GLY A 87 15.09 3.70 -17.95
C GLY A 87 13.83 4.38 -18.51
N ARG A 88 12.91 4.83 -17.65
CA ARG A 88 11.63 5.44 -18.03
C ARG A 88 11.46 6.84 -17.42
N PRO A 89 12.33 7.81 -17.75
CA PRO A 89 12.35 9.12 -17.09
C PRO A 89 11.06 9.93 -17.25
N ASP A 90 10.30 9.68 -18.32
CA ASP A 90 9.06 10.42 -18.62
C ASP A 90 7.80 9.73 -18.04
N ALA A 91 7.96 8.63 -17.33
CA ALA A 91 6.82 7.97 -16.71
C ALA A 91 6.34 8.74 -15.47
N ASP A 92 5.03 8.72 -15.23
CA ASP A 92 4.45 9.32 -14.04
C ASP A 92 4.99 8.65 -12.77
N MET A 93 5.39 9.46 -11.80
CA MET A 93 5.89 8.99 -10.51
C MET A 93 4.80 8.24 -9.73
N PRO A 94 4.95 6.94 -9.48
CA PRO A 94 4.03 6.22 -8.61
C PRO A 94 4.22 6.66 -7.15
N THR A 95 3.24 6.36 -6.33
CA THR A 95 3.35 6.51 -4.89
C THR A 95 3.36 5.16 -4.20
N PHE A 96 4.12 5.08 -3.09
CA PHE A 96 4.20 3.89 -2.25
C PHE A 96 3.82 4.26 -0.83
N HIS A 97 2.94 3.46 -0.24
CA HIS A 97 2.35 3.70 1.06
C HIS A 97 2.50 2.47 1.97
N PRO A 98 2.49 2.66 3.29
CA PRO A 98 2.33 1.55 4.21
C PRO A 98 0.90 1.01 4.10
N GLU A 99 0.75 -0.30 4.19
CA GLU A 99 -0.50 -0.98 4.39
C GLU A 99 -0.61 -1.51 5.83
N TYR A 100 -1.74 -2.16 6.16
CA TYR A 100 -2.11 -2.58 7.52
C TYR A 100 -0.99 -3.37 8.23
N GLY A 101 -0.40 -4.34 7.58
CA GLY A 101 0.66 -5.17 8.16
C GLY A 101 2.05 -4.61 7.90
N ARG A 102 2.95 -4.67 8.88
CA ARG A 102 4.36 -4.28 8.72
C ARG A 102 5.13 -5.08 7.65
N TYR A 103 4.50 -6.06 7.08
CA TYR A 103 4.98 -6.88 5.95
C TYR A 103 4.34 -6.51 4.62
N MET A 104 3.50 -5.49 4.59
CA MET A 104 2.76 -5.07 3.40
C MET A 104 3.21 -3.69 2.93
N ILE A 105 3.24 -3.52 1.62
CA ILE A 105 3.41 -2.23 0.96
C ILE A 105 2.34 -2.08 -0.11
N GLU A 106 1.81 -0.89 -0.26
CA GLU A 106 0.85 -0.52 -1.30
C GLU A 106 1.52 0.36 -2.35
N SER A 107 1.12 0.23 -3.60
CA SER A 107 1.49 1.20 -4.64
C SER A 107 0.28 1.64 -5.45
N THR A 108 0.21 2.95 -5.71
CA THR A 108 -0.80 3.57 -6.55
C THR A 108 -0.16 4.23 -7.78
N PRO A 109 -0.89 4.41 -8.90
CA PRO A 109 -0.36 5.12 -10.06
C PRO A 109 -0.04 6.58 -9.72
N GLY A 110 0.90 7.18 -10.43
CA GLY A 110 1.33 8.56 -10.21
C GLY A 110 0.26 9.61 -10.53
N LYS A 111 -0.69 9.23 -11.38
CA LYS A 111 -1.90 10.01 -11.67
C LYS A 111 -3.08 9.06 -11.92
N PRO A 112 -4.31 9.51 -11.68
CA PRO A 112 -5.48 8.70 -11.96
C PRO A 112 -5.64 8.44 -13.45
N PHE A 113 -6.24 7.31 -13.79
CA PHE A 113 -6.64 6.95 -15.14
C PHE A 113 -8.01 7.54 -15.47
N GLY A 114 -8.21 7.88 -16.74
CA GLY A 114 -9.53 8.15 -17.29
C GLY A 114 -10.15 6.88 -17.90
N VAL A 115 -11.13 7.10 -18.79
CA VAL A 115 -11.90 6.02 -19.42
C VAL A 115 -11.62 5.85 -20.91
N SER A 116 -10.65 6.57 -21.47
CA SER A 116 -10.26 6.41 -22.86
C SER A 116 -9.56 5.07 -23.09
N ALA A 117 -9.71 4.48 -24.26
CA ALA A 117 -9.03 3.23 -24.60
C ALA A 117 -7.50 3.31 -24.41
N ARG A 118 -6.91 4.48 -24.70
CA ARG A 118 -5.47 4.70 -24.51
C ARG A 118 -5.07 4.62 -23.02
N GLU A 119 -5.86 5.21 -22.13
CA GLU A 119 -5.60 5.18 -20.69
C GLU A 119 -5.80 3.78 -20.13
N LEU A 120 -6.84 3.07 -20.56
CA LEU A 120 -7.10 1.68 -20.15
C LEU A 120 -5.97 0.73 -20.57
N LEU A 121 -5.44 0.88 -21.79
CA LEU A 121 -4.30 0.09 -22.26
C LEU A 121 -3.00 0.39 -21.53
N GLY A 122 -2.87 1.56 -20.89
CA GLY A 122 -1.71 1.95 -20.10
C GLY A 122 -1.68 1.38 -18.69
N VAL A 123 -2.76 0.77 -18.20
CA VAL A 123 -2.88 0.30 -16.81
C VAL A 123 -1.88 -0.82 -16.51
N GLU A 124 -1.81 -1.83 -17.35
CA GLU A 124 -0.87 -2.96 -17.20
C GLU A 124 0.57 -2.47 -17.14
N ASP A 125 0.94 -1.56 -18.03
CA ASP A 125 2.29 -1.01 -18.09
C ASP A 125 2.64 -0.22 -16.80
N SER A 126 1.68 0.53 -16.25
CA SER A 126 1.82 1.19 -14.96
C SER A 126 2.00 0.19 -13.81
N MET A 127 1.21 -0.89 -13.78
CA MET A 127 1.32 -1.94 -12.78
C MET A 127 2.68 -2.66 -12.84
N LEU A 128 3.14 -3.00 -14.04
CA LEU A 128 4.44 -3.65 -14.25
C LEU A 128 5.59 -2.74 -13.80
N MET A 129 5.52 -1.46 -14.10
CA MET A 129 6.52 -0.48 -13.67
C MET A 129 6.58 -0.38 -12.14
N ARG A 130 5.45 -0.24 -11.47
CA ARG A 130 5.37 -0.16 -10.00
C ARG A 130 5.94 -1.42 -9.35
N ARG A 131 5.60 -2.60 -9.88
CA ARG A 131 6.16 -3.86 -9.42
C ARG A 131 7.67 -3.96 -9.63
N ALA A 132 8.18 -3.46 -10.76
CA ALA A 132 9.61 -3.44 -11.05
C ALA A 132 10.36 -2.53 -10.09
N LEU A 133 9.85 -1.34 -9.81
CA LEU A 133 10.40 -0.43 -8.79
C LEU A 133 10.43 -1.09 -7.40
N ALA A 134 9.33 -1.69 -6.98
CA ALA A 134 9.29 -2.41 -5.71
C ALA A 134 10.39 -3.49 -5.65
N ARG A 135 10.56 -4.29 -6.69
CA ARG A 135 11.57 -5.35 -6.74
C ARG A 135 13.00 -4.82 -6.73
N LEU A 136 13.26 -3.67 -7.34
CA LEU A 136 14.58 -3.07 -7.42
C LEU A 136 15.16 -2.74 -6.04
N HIS A 137 14.30 -2.40 -5.10
CA HIS A 137 14.68 -1.96 -3.75
C HIS A 137 14.50 -3.01 -2.65
N LEU A 138 14.08 -4.22 -3.03
CA LEU A 138 14.05 -5.37 -2.12
C LEU A 138 15.39 -6.10 -2.09
N LYS A 139 15.64 -6.83 -1.00
CA LYS A 139 16.79 -7.71 -0.93
C LYS A 139 16.65 -8.86 -1.95
N PRO A 140 17.75 -9.49 -2.40
CA PRO A 140 17.69 -10.56 -3.41
C PRO A 140 16.77 -11.75 -3.06
N HIS A 141 16.58 -12.00 -1.77
CA HIS A 141 15.72 -13.07 -1.26
C HIS A 141 14.30 -12.60 -0.90
N GLU A 142 13.99 -11.31 -1.07
CA GLU A 142 12.65 -10.76 -0.84
C GLU A 142 11.88 -10.62 -2.15
N VAL A 143 10.60 -10.95 -2.11
CA VAL A 143 9.70 -10.87 -3.27
C VAL A 143 8.40 -10.15 -2.88
N PRO A 144 7.96 -9.13 -3.65
CA PRO A 144 6.65 -8.53 -3.45
C PRO A 144 5.60 -9.45 -4.09
N MET A 145 4.76 -10.05 -3.26
CA MET A 145 3.73 -10.99 -3.68
C MET A 145 2.32 -10.39 -3.52
N SER A 146 1.56 -10.39 -4.61
CA SER A 146 0.14 -9.99 -4.58
C SER A 146 -0.71 -11.19 -4.19
N ILE A 147 -0.75 -11.51 -2.90
CA ILE A 147 -1.52 -12.62 -2.33
C ILE A 147 -2.47 -12.07 -1.26
N ALA A 148 -3.66 -12.65 -1.17
CA ALA A 148 -4.68 -12.22 -0.22
C ALA A 148 -4.39 -12.65 1.22
N SER A 149 -3.64 -13.74 1.41
CA SER A 149 -3.23 -14.23 2.71
C SER A 149 -1.90 -14.97 2.64
N PHE A 150 -1.14 -14.91 3.73
CA PHE A 150 0.08 -15.70 3.88
C PHE A 150 -0.25 -16.99 4.65
N PRO A 151 -0.06 -18.19 4.06
CA PRO A 151 -0.52 -19.44 4.64
C PRO A 151 0.04 -19.76 6.02
N ARG A 152 1.19 -19.19 6.38
CA ARG A 152 1.87 -19.42 7.66
C ARG A 152 1.61 -18.32 8.70
N LEU A 153 0.81 -17.32 8.38
CA LEU A 153 0.47 -16.25 9.32
C LEU A 153 -0.25 -16.84 10.54
N GLY A 154 0.32 -16.59 11.73
CA GLY A 154 -0.23 -17.09 12.99
C GLY A 154 0.09 -18.56 13.33
N VAL A 155 0.91 -19.26 12.54
CA VAL A 155 1.38 -20.61 12.87
C VAL A 155 2.40 -20.52 14.01
N SER A 156 2.16 -21.24 15.11
CA SER A 156 2.91 -21.11 16.37
C SER A 156 4.18 -21.95 16.46
N ASP A 157 4.31 -23.01 15.66
CA ASP A 157 5.38 -23.98 15.75
C ASP A 157 6.68 -23.57 15.01
N THR A 158 6.57 -22.61 14.11
CA THR A 158 7.73 -22.08 13.36
C THR A 158 7.60 -20.59 13.12
N PRO A 159 8.73 -19.83 13.16
CA PRO A 159 8.69 -18.41 12.85
C PRO A 159 8.11 -18.13 11.45
N PHE A 160 7.13 -17.26 11.36
CA PHE A 160 6.52 -16.85 10.10
C PHE A 160 6.91 -15.44 9.65
N SER A 161 7.71 -14.72 10.45
CA SER A 161 8.21 -13.38 10.14
C SER A 161 9.74 -13.31 10.13
N ASP A 162 10.28 -12.27 9.47
CA ASP A 162 11.69 -11.90 9.40
C ASP A 162 11.81 -10.38 9.59
N PRO A 163 12.44 -9.88 10.69
CA PRO A 163 12.94 -10.67 11.83
C PRO A 163 11.84 -11.46 12.54
N VAL A 164 12.25 -12.43 13.32
CA VAL A 164 11.33 -13.20 14.19
C VAL A 164 10.72 -12.23 15.22
N TYR A 165 9.42 -12.28 15.32
CA TYR A 165 8.64 -11.44 16.25
C TYR A 165 8.15 -12.27 17.42
#